data_6ea499a945985383a44a3776a3aff59f
#
_entry.id   6ea499a945985383a44a3776a3aff59f
#
_cell.length_a   1.000
_cell.length_b   1.000
_cell.length_c   1.000
_cell.angle_alpha   90.00
_cell.angle_beta   90.00
_cell.angle_gamma   90.00
#
_symmetry.space_group_name_H-M   'P 1'
#
loop_
_entity.id
_entity.type
_entity.pdbx_description
1 polymer ?
#
loop_
_entity_poly.entity_id
_entity_poly.type
_entity_poly.pdbx_seq_one_letter_code
_entity_poly.pdbx_strand_id
1 'polypeptide(L)'
;GGIGCELLKNLVLTGFAKITLIDLDTIDVSNLNRQFLFRKIHVDRPKAVVAKEATLHFPHDNPIHLDALHDNIKQAEYDLDFFKTFDIVLNALDNVDARRHVNRMCLAANVPLVESGTAGYLGQVRAILKGSTKCFECDPIPPPKSYPVCTIRNHPSKDVHCIAWAKELLFKRLFGGEETDLIDANEAEAEDDATAPPAAGA
;
A
#
# COMPACT_ATOMS: atom_id res chain seq x y z
N GLY A 1 0.81 5.28 -3.03
CA GLY A 1 0.37 5.49 -1.65
C GLY A 1 1.38 6.24 -0.79
N GLY A 2 1.07 6.47 0.52
CA GLY A 2 1.97 7.19 1.43
C GLY A 2 3.35 6.54 1.55
N ILE A 3 3.39 5.21 1.76
CA ILE A 3 4.65 4.46 1.80
C ILE A 3 5.41 4.62 0.48
N GLY A 4 4.74 4.53 -0.67
CA GLY A 4 5.38 4.69 -1.98
C GLY A 4 6.04 6.06 -2.17
N CYS A 5 5.41 7.13 -1.68
CA CYS A 5 5.99 8.48 -1.72
C CYS A 5 7.30 8.57 -0.91
N GLU A 6 7.30 8.03 0.31
CA GLU A 6 8.49 8.01 1.16
C GLU A 6 9.58 7.11 0.58
N LEU A 7 9.20 5.96 0.06
CA LEU A 7 10.12 5.01 -0.56
C LEU A 7 10.83 5.62 -1.76
N LEU A 8 10.08 6.21 -2.68
CA LEU A 8 10.64 6.83 -3.89
C LEU A 8 11.60 7.96 -3.54
N LYS A 9 11.22 8.85 -2.60
CA LYS A 9 12.11 9.89 -2.07
C LYS A 9 13.43 9.30 -1.56
N ASN A 10 13.33 8.26 -0.71
CA ASN A 10 14.52 7.66 -0.11
C ASN A 10 15.41 6.97 -1.14
N LEU A 11 14.86 6.27 -2.13
CA LEU A 11 15.61 5.66 -3.21
C LEU A 11 16.42 6.69 -4.01
N VAL A 12 15.80 7.81 -4.35
CA VAL A 12 16.47 8.91 -5.06
C VAL A 12 17.58 9.52 -4.21
N LEU A 13 17.31 9.85 -2.95
CA LEU A 13 18.28 10.46 -2.05
C LEU A 13 19.44 9.53 -1.66
N THR A 14 19.25 8.21 -1.71
CA THR A 14 20.30 7.23 -1.45
C THR A 14 21.08 6.80 -2.68
N GLY A 15 20.73 7.34 -3.86
CA GLY A 15 21.54 7.19 -5.08
C GLY A 15 21.20 5.97 -5.94
N PHE A 16 19.99 5.42 -5.86
CA PHE A 16 19.55 4.43 -6.84
C PHE A 16 19.44 5.06 -8.22
N ALA A 17 20.21 4.55 -9.18
CA ALA A 17 20.34 5.15 -10.50
C ALA A 17 19.20 4.77 -11.46
N LYS A 18 18.62 3.57 -11.30
CA LYS A 18 17.51 3.09 -12.14
C LYS A 18 16.35 2.69 -11.28
N ILE A 19 15.20 3.29 -11.50
CA ILE A 19 13.98 3.04 -10.74
C ILE A 19 12.82 2.89 -11.71
N THR A 20 12.04 1.82 -11.57
CA THR A 20 10.76 1.65 -12.25
C THR A 20 9.64 1.71 -11.23
N LEU A 21 8.69 2.62 -11.42
CA LEU A 21 7.53 2.83 -10.57
C LEU A 21 6.27 2.42 -11.30
N ILE A 22 5.49 1.51 -10.71
CA ILE A 22 4.19 1.09 -11.24
C ILE A 22 3.10 1.43 -10.23
N ASP A 23 2.07 2.15 -10.65
CA ASP A 23 0.88 2.46 -9.84
C ASP A 23 -0.31 2.65 -10.79
N LEU A 24 -1.39 1.92 -10.56
CA LEU A 24 -2.59 1.95 -11.40
C LEU A 24 -3.55 3.11 -11.07
N ASP A 25 -3.34 3.77 -9.93
CA ASP A 25 -4.27 4.76 -9.41
C ASP A 25 -4.03 6.16 -9.97
N THR A 26 -5.09 6.95 -9.92
CA THR A 26 -5.05 8.42 -10.03
C THR A 26 -5.05 9.06 -8.65
N ILE A 27 -4.71 10.34 -8.61
CA ILE A 27 -4.63 11.11 -7.37
C ILE A 27 -6.03 11.60 -7.00
N ASP A 28 -6.46 11.31 -5.78
CA ASP A 28 -7.68 11.81 -5.17
C ASP A 28 -7.38 12.84 -4.08
N VAL A 29 -8.34 13.72 -3.80
CA VAL A 29 -8.22 14.75 -2.74
C VAL A 29 -7.90 14.13 -1.38
N SER A 30 -8.49 12.95 -1.07
CA SER A 30 -8.24 12.21 0.16
C SER A 30 -6.79 11.69 0.31
N ASN A 31 -6.02 11.68 -0.78
CA ASN A 31 -4.62 11.27 -0.74
C ASN A 31 -3.67 12.38 -0.23
N LEU A 32 -4.09 13.65 -0.35
CA LEU A 32 -3.23 14.81 -0.11
C LEU A 32 -2.84 14.99 1.35
N ASN A 33 -3.52 14.34 2.28
CA ASN A 33 -3.21 14.39 3.71
C ASN A 33 -1.95 13.59 4.10
N ARG A 34 -1.53 12.61 3.28
CA ARG A 34 -0.39 11.73 3.59
C ARG A 34 0.56 11.43 2.43
N GLN A 35 0.19 11.77 1.20
CA GLN A 35 1.01 11.54 0.00
C GLN A 35 1.65 12.87 -0.42
N PHE A 36 2.73 13.24 0.23
CA PHE A 36 3.34 14.58 0.18
C PHE A 36 3.89 14.98 -1.21
N LEU A 37 4.11 14.04 -2.12
CA LEU A 37 4.51 14.32 -3.50
C LEU A 37 3.39 14.97 -4.32
N PHE A 38 2.15 14.91 -3.83
CA PHE A 38 0.98 15.37 -4.57
C PHE A 38 0.41 16.66 -4.01
N ARG A 39 -0.17 17.47 -4.89
CA ARG A 39 -0.82 18.75 -4.59
C ARG A 39 -2.22 18.78 -5.21
N LYS A 40 -3.06 19.74 -4.82
CA LYS A 40 -4.43 19.90 -5.36
C LYS A 40 -4.47 19.98 -6.89
N ILE A 41 -3.48 20.61 -7.52
CA ILE A 41 -3.36 20.73 -8.98
C ILE A 41 -3.10 19.39 -9.69
N HIS A 42 -2.74 18.35 -8.94
CA HIS A 42 -2.45 17.03 -9.48
C HIS A 42 -3.64 16.06 -9.39
N VAL A 43 -4.76 16.48 -8.82
CA VAL A 43 -5.96 15.64 -8.72
C VAL A 43 -6.36 15.12 -10.10
N ASP A 44 -6.80 13.86 -10.17
CA ASP A 44 -7.15 13.08 -11.36
C ASP A 44 -5.97 12.68 -12.27
N ARG A 45 -4.75 13.16 -12.00
CA ARG A 45 -3.57 12.70 -12.73
C ARG A 45 -3.05 11.37 -12.19
N PRO A 46 -2.40 10.53 -13.04
CA PRO A 46 -1.79 9.27 -12.61
C PRO A 46 -0.74 9.45 -11.51
N LYS A 47 -0.85 8.66 -10.43
CA LYS A 47 0.07 8.72 -9.28
C LYS A 47 1.53 8.48 -9.69
N ALA A 48 1.78 7.47 -10.52
CA ALA A 48 3.14 7.14 -10.98
C ALA A 48 3.81 8.31 -11.71
N VAL A 49 3.10 8.94 -12.63
CA VAL A 49 3.63 10.03 -13.45
C VAL A 49 3.97 11.25 -12.59
N VAL A 50 3.03 11.66 -11.73
CA VAL A 50 3.23 12.83 -10.86
C VAL A 50 4.32 12.56 -9.82
N ALA A 51 4.41 11.35 -9.28
CA ALA A 51 5.46 10.96 -8.36
C ALA A 51 6.85 11.08 -9.01
N LYS A 52 7.01 10.62 -10.25
CA LYS A 52 8.23 10.80 -11.05
C LYS A 52 8.57 12.28 -11.18
N GLU A 53 7.64 13.10 -11.67
CA GLU A 53 7.85 14.54 -11.86
C GLU A 53 8.30 15.22 -10.56
N ALA A 54 7.60 14.98 -9.46
CA ALA A 54 7.90 15.58 -8.17
C ALA A 54 9.26 15.14 -7.61
N THR A 55 9.63 13.88 -7.80
CA THR A 55 10.84 13.31 -7.21
C THR A 55 12.10 13.73 -7.95
N LEU A 56 12.04 13.96 -9.26
CA LEU A 56 13.17 14.46 -10.05
C LEU A 56 13.62 15.88 -9.65
N HIS A 57 12.81 16.60 -8.87
CA HIS A 57 13.21 17.90 -8.30
C HIS A 57 14.02 17.78 -6.99
N PHE A 58 14.15 16.58 -6.41
CA PHE A 58 15.00 16.40 -5.24
C PHE A 58 16.48 16.50 -5.61
N PRO A 59 17.34 17.00 -4.71
CA PRO A 59 18.76 17.03 -4.95
C PRO A 59 19.30 15.60 -5.09
N HIS A 60 20.08 15.37 -6.13
CA HIS A 60 20.79 14.10 -6.39
C HIS A 60 22.08 14.38 -7.13
N ASP A 61 23.14 13.66 -6.74
CA ASP A 61 24.49 13.88 -7.29
C ASP A 61 24.70 13.09 -8.60
N ASN A 62 23.93 12.02 -8.82
CA ASN A 62 24.06 11.15 -9.99
C ASN A 62 22.83 11.24 -10.91
N PRO A 63 23.00 11.01 -12.23
CA PRO A 63 21.87 10.90 -13.14
C PRO A 63 20.93 9.77 -12.72
N ILE A 64 19.65 10.06 -12.60
CA ILE A 64 18.61 9.09 -12.25
C ILE A 64 17.75 8.82 -13.47
N HIS A 65 17.61 7.55 -13.81
CA HIS A 65 16.64 7.06 -14.78
C HIS A 65 15.42 6.52 -14.04
N LEU A 66 14.31 7.23 -14.12
CA LEU A 66 13.07 6.87 -13.46
C LEU A 66 11.96 6.65 -14.50
N ASP A 67 11.50 5.41 -14.60
CA ASP A 67 10.35 5.05 -15.42
C ASP A 67 9.09 5.01 -14.56
N ALA A 68 8.01 5.63 -15.07
CA ALA A 68 6.73 5.68 -14.40
C ALA A 68 5.64 5.07 -15.28
N LEU A 69 5.07 3.99 -14.82
CA LEU A 69 4.05 3.21 -15.52
C LEU A 69 2.72 3.36 -14.79
N HIS A 70 1.74 3.94 -15.47
CA HIS A 70 0.36 4.01 -14.98
C HIS A 70 -0.35 2.74 -15.41
N ASP A 71 -0.17 1.67 -14.64
CA ASP A 71 -0.60 0.36 -15.06
C ASP A 71 -0.83 -0.60 -13.90
N ASN A 72 -1.49 -1.73 -14.18
CA ASN A 72 -1.73 -2.80 -13.24
C ASN A 72 -0.60 -3.83 -13.31
N ILE A 73 0.15 -4.01 -12.22
CA ILE A 73 1.25 -5.00 -12.12
C ILE A 73 0.84 -6.45 -12.44
N LYS A 74 -0.45 -6.74 -12.50
CA LYS A 74 -0.99 -8.07 -12.84
C LYS A 74 -1.22 -8.27 -14.34
N GLN A 75 -0.91 -7.32 -15.19
CA GLN A 75 -1.01 -7.49 -16.63
C GLN A 75 0.01 -8.49 -17.16
N ALA A 76 -0.29 -9.11 -18.30
CA ALA A 76 0.52 -10.20 -18.86
C ALA A 76 1.94 -9.76 -19.28
N GLU A 77 2.13 -8.49 -19.56
CA GLU A 77 3.42 -7.90 -19.94
C GLU A 77 4.41 -7.82 -18.77
N TYR A 78 3.92 -7.80 -17.52
CA TYR A 78 4.75 -7.86 -16.32
C TYR A 78 4.97 -9.32 -15.92
N ASP A 79 5.56 -10.07 -16.83
CA ASP A 79 5.85 -11.48 -16.70
C ASP A 79 7.13 -11.76 -15.89
N LEU A 80 7.56 -13.02 -15.89
CA LEU A 80 8.75 -13.44 -15.16
C LEU A 80 10.02 -12.76 -15.67
N ASP A 81 10.13 -12.54 -16.98
CA ASP A 81 11.32 -11.94 -17.56
C ASP A 81 11.40 -10.44 -17.24
N PHE A 82 10.26 -9.77 -17.15
CA PHE A 82 10.19 -8.41 -16.60
C PHE A 82 10.75 -8.35 -15.18
N PHE A 83 10.31 -9.23 -14.28
CA PHE A 83 10.80 -9.23 -12.89
C PHE A 83 12.29 -9.54 -12.78
N LYS A 84 12.85 -10.38 -13.63
CA LYS A 84 14.30 -10.68 -13.67
C LYS A 84 15.18 -9.49 -14.02
N THR A 85 14.62 -8.41 -14.56
CA THR A 85 15.40 -7.21 -14.92
C THR A 85 15.76 -6.35 -13.70
N PHE A 86 15.19 -6.64 -12.51
CA PHE A 86 15.39 -5.86 -11.30
C PHE A 86 16.33 -6.57 -10.33
N ASP A 87 17.18 -5.79 -9.66
CA ASP A 87 18.02 -6.26 -8.57
C ASP A 87 17.24 -6.44 -7.27
N ILE A 88 16.17 -5.66 -7.09
CA ILE A 88 15.29 -5.68 -5.92
C ILE A 88 13.91 -5.11 -6.27
N VAL A 89 12.89 -5.66 -5.67
CA VAL A 89 11.51 -5.15 -5.75
C VAL A 89 11.06 -4.68 -4.37
N LEU A 90 10.37 -3.53 -4.32
CA LEU A 90 9.87 -2.94 -3.08
C LEU A 90 8.36 -2.72 -3.22
N ASN A 91 7.59 -3.32 -2.30
CA ASN A 91 6.14 -3.22 -2.30
C ASN A 91 5.66 -2.07 -1.40
N ALA A 92 4.74 -1.27 -1.95
CA ALA A 92 3.94 -0.28 -1.22
C ALA A 92 2.45 -0.44 -1.59
N LEU A 93 2.00 -1.68 -1.74
CA LEU A 93 0.67 -2.07 -2.19
C LEU A 93 -0.33 -2.08 -1.03
N ASP A 94 -1.59 -1.81 -1.32
CA ASP A 94 -2.69 -1.73 -0.36
C ASP A 94 -3.66 -2.92 -0.40
N ASN A 95 -3.50 -3.84 -1.36
CA ASN A 95 -4.36 -5.01 -1.47
C ASN A 95 -3.58 -6.33 -1.47
N VAL A 96 -4.15 -7.33 -0.80
CA VAL A 96 -3.54 -8.65 -0.59
C VAL A 96 -3.29 -9.39 -1.90
N ASP A 97 -4.16 -9.22 -2.88
CA ASP A 97 -4.10 -9.94 -4.15
C ASP A 97 -2.89 -9.51 -4.99
N ALA A 98 -2.65 -8.19 -5.11
CA ALA A 98 -1.45 -7.67 -5.75
C ALA A 98 -0.16 -8.05 -4.99
N ARG A 99 -0.18 -8.02 -3.65
CA ARG A 99 0.95 -8.45 -2.82
C ARG A 99 1.29 -9.93 -3.06
N ARG A 100 0.30 -10.81 -3.12
CA ARG A 100 0.48 -12.23 -3.45
C ARG A 100 1.06 -12.41 -4.85
N HIS A 101 0.54 -11.67 -5.82
CA HIS A 101 1.04 -11.73 -7.18
C HIS A 101 2.52 -11.37 -7.25
N VAL A 102 2.92 -10.20 -6.74
CA VAL A 102 4.32 -9.75 -6.73
C VAL A 102 5.22 -10.70 -5.93
N ASN A 103 4.75 -11.21 -4.77
CA ASN A 103 5.49 -12.20 -3.99
C ASN A 103 5.81 -13.45 -4.82
N ARG A 104 4.83 -14.00 -5.55
CA ARG A 104 5.00 -15.19 -6.39
C ARG A 104 5.94 -14.92 -7.56
N MET A 105 5.82 -13.77 -8.20
CA MET A 105 6.69 -13.37 -9.30
C MET A 105 8.15 -13.19 -8.85
N CYS A 106 8.38 -12.51 -7.73
CA CYS A 106 9.72 -12.34 -7.16
C CYS A 106 10.35 -13.68 -6.76
N LEU A 107 9.59 -14.58 -6.14
CA LEU A 107 10.07 -15.92 -5.80
C LEU A 107 10.41 -16.75 -7.05
N ALA A 108 9.59 -16.67 -8.10
CA ALA A 108 9.83 -17.37 -9.35
C ALA A 108 11.06 -16.79 -10.09
N ALA A 109 11.18 -15.47 -10.14
CA ALA A 109 12.31 -14.77 -10.76
C ALA A 109 13.61 -14.84 -9.93
N ASN A 110 13.54 -15.29 -8.66
CA ASN A 110 14.63 -15.25 -7.69
C ASN A 110 15.16 -13.83 -7.42
N VAL A 111 14.26 -12.85 -7.34
CA VAL A 111 14.56 -11.45 -7.05
C VAL A 111 14.16 -11.13 -5.61
N PRO A 112 15.01 -10.47 -4.81
CA PRO A 112 14.69 -10.02 -3.48
C PRO A 112 13.45 -9.11 -3.47
N LEU A 113 12.55 -9.32 -2.51
CA LEU A 113 11.37 -8.48 -2.31
C LEU A 113 11.40 -7.88 -0.91
N VAL A 114 11.20 -6.58 -0.80
CA VAL A 114 10.88 -5.91 0.47
C VAL A 114 9.39 -5.63 0.49
N GLU A 115 8.68 -6.40 1.29
CA GLU A 115 7.25 -6.24 1.52
C GLU A 115 7.02 -5.25 2.64
N SER A 116 6.08 -4.31 2.46
CA SER A 116 5.75 -3.31 3.48
C SER A 116 4.26 -3.02 3.55
N GLY A 117 3.81 -2.63 4.72
CA GLY A 117 2.42 -2.29 4.96
C GLY A 117 2.21 -1.52 6.26
N THR A 118 1.02 -0.96 6.41
CA THR A 118 0.58 -0.30 7.64
C THR A 118 -0.77 -0.84 8.07
N ALA A 119 -0.98 -0.89 9.40
CA ALA A 119 -2.25 -1.16 10.04
C ALA A 119 -2.40 -0.12 11.15
N GLY A 120 -3.28 0.88 10.94
CA GLY A 120 -3.40 2.03 11.83
C GLY A 120 -2.05 2.77 12.00
N TYR A 121 -1.58 2.90 13.23
CA TYR A 121 -0.30 3.53 13.57
C TYR A 121 0.90 2.58 13.46
N LEU A 122 0.66 1.29 13.28
CA LEU A 122 1.74 0.30 13.20
C LEU A 122 2.18 0.11 11.75
N GLY A 123 3.49 0.03 11.55
CA GLY A 123 4.10 -0.33 10.27
C GLY A 123 4.76 -1.71 10.37
N GLN A 124 4.77 -2.41 9.26
CA GLN A 124 5.51 -3.67 9.12
C GLN A 124 6.35 -3.65 7.85
N VAL A 125 7.52 -4.25 7.94
CA VAL A 125 8.40 -4.49 6.81
C VAL A 125 8.97 -5.90 6.90
N ARG A 126 9.08 -6.59 5.75
CA ARG A 126 9.63 -7.93 5.67
C ARG A 126 10.53 -8.04 4.44
N ALA A 127 11.76 -8.44 4.64
CA ALA A 127 12.66 -8.85 3.55
C ALA A 127 12.36 -10.30 3.18
N ILE A 128 12.10 -10.55 1.90
CA ILE A 128 11.76 -11.86 1.35
C ILE A 128 12.87 -12.28 0.38
N LEU A 129 13.61 -13.30 0.77
CA LEU A 129 14.70 -13.91 0.02
C LEU A 129 14.38 -15.39 -0.17
N LYS A 130 14.30 -15.84 -1.41
CA LYS A 130 13.99 -17.23 -1.74
C LYS A 130 14.95 -18.20 -1.04
N GLY A 131 14.38 -19.16 -0.32
CA GLY A 131 15.15 -20.18 0.39
C GLY A 131 15.78 -19.72 1.72
N SER A 132 15.74 -18.42 2.06
CA SER A 132 16.38 -17.87 3.27
C SER A 132 15.37 -17.33 4.28
N THR A 133 14.33 -16.65 3.82
CA THR A 133 13.33 -16.04 4.70
C THR A 133 11.92 -16.52 4.37
N LYS A 134 10.97 -16.33 5.30
CA LYS A 134 9.55 -16.59 5.04
C LYS A 134 9.03 -15.63 3.97
N CYS A 135 8.24 -16.14 3.03
CA CYS A 135 7.57 -15.32 2.03
C CYS A 135 6.26 -14.72 2.58
N PHE A 136 5.62 -13.87 1.79
CA PHE A 136 4.34 -13.23 2.17
C PHE A 136 3.21 -14.24 2.45
N GLU A 137 3.25 -15.42 1.82
CA GLU A 137 2.21 -16.44 1.93
C GLU A 137 2.60 -17.59 2.89
N CYS A 138 3.79 -17.59 3.52
CA CYS A 138 4.18 -18.62 4.48
C CYS A 138 3.36 -18.59 5.77
N ASP A 139 2.93 -17.40 6.18
CA ASP A 139 2.08 -17.22 7.35
C ASP A 139 0.63 -16.98 6.90
N PRO A 140 -0.36 -17.64 7.52
CA PRO A 140 -1.76 -17.41 7.18
C PRO A 140 -2.13 -15.94 7.48
N ILE A 141 -2.72 -15.29 6.49
CA ILE A 141 -3.24 -13.93 6.67
C ILE A 141 -4.62 -14.08 7.33
N PRO A 142 -4.80 -13.63 8.58
CA PRO A 142 -6.10 -13.69 9.22
C PRO A 142 -7.12 -12.90 8.41
N PRO A 143 -8.38 -13.35 8.34
CA PRO A 143 -9.42 -12.55 7.71
C PRO A 143 -9.56 -11.21 8.45
N PRO A 144 -9.82 -10.11 7.74
CA PRO A 144 -9.99 -8.81 8.37
C PRO A 144 -11.15 -8.87 9.36
N LYS A 145 -10.91 -8.49 10.60
CA LYS A 145 -11.95 -8.43 11.66
C LYS A 145 -12.90 -7.25 11.42
N SER A 146 -12.42 -6.20 10.82
CA SER A 146 -13.16 -5.00 10.46
C SER A 146 -12.75 -4.49 9.08
N TYR A 147 -13.54 -3.61 8.51
CA TYR A 147 -13.21 -2.94 7.25
C TYR A 147 -12.85 -1.49 7.55
N PRO A 148 -11.83 -0.91 6.88
CA PRO A 148 -11.46 0.49 7.07
C PRO A 148 -12.67 1.41 6.87
N VAL A 149 -12.88 2.32 7.80
CA VAL A 149 -14.02 3.27 7.78
C VAL A 149 -14.04 4.08 6.48
N CYS A 150 -12.87 4.45 5.96
CA CYS A 150 -12.75 5.12 4.67
C CYS A 150 -13.28 4.27 3.51
N THR A 151 -13.02 2.96 3.49
CA THR A 151 -13.53 2.05 2.46
C THR A 151 -15.05 1.91 2.56
N ILE A 152 -15.57 1.74 3.77
CA ILE A 152 -17.02 1.58 3.99
C ILE A 152 -17.77 2.86 3.64
N ARG A 153 -17.23 4.05 3.99
CA ARG A 153 -17.93 5.34 3.78
C ARG A 153 -17.78 5.90 2.39
N ASN A 154 -16.58 5.84 1.81
CA ASN A 154 -16.26 6.62 0.62
C ASN A 154 -16.21 5.77 -0.66
N HIS A 155 -15.70 4.53 -0.61
CA HIS A 155 -15.49 3.70 -1.79
C HIS A 155 -15.81 2.22 -1.52
N PRO A 156 -17.07 1.86 -1.23
CA PRO A 156 -17.48 0.47 -1.09
C PRO A 156 -17.36 -0.23 -2.46
N SER A 157 -16.33 -1.04 -2.63
CA SER A 157 -16.02 -1.72 -3.90
C SER A 157 -16.51 -3.17 -3.96
N LYS A 158 -17.06 -3.69 -2.85
CA LYS A 158 -17.58 -5.06 -2.73
C LYS A 158 -18.90 -5.07 -2.00
N ASP A 159 -19.74 -6.06 -2.28
CA ASP A 159 -21.04 -6.23 -1.62
C ASP A 159 -20.93 -6.29 -0.10
N VAL A 160 -19.88 -6.94 0.42
CA VAL A 160 -19.60 -7.02 1.85
C VAL A 160 -19.34 -5.64 2.48
N HIS A 161 -18.79 -4.68 1.74
CA HIS A 161 -18.60 -3.31 2.24
C HIS A 161 -19.94 -2.59 2.40
N CYS A 162 -20.88 -2.82 1.48
CA CYS A 162 -22.24 -2.28 1.57
C CYS A 162 -23.01 -2.90 2.75
N ILE A 163 -22.85 -4.20 2.98
CA ILE A 163 -23.45 -4.91 4.11
C ILE A 163 -22.88 -4.39 5.43
N ALA A 164 -21.54 -4.24 5.51
CA ALA A 164 -20.88 -3.69 6.70
C ALA A 164 -21.32 -2.23 6.96
N TRP A 165 -21.40 -1.40 5.93
CA TRP A 165 -21.92 -0.03 6.04
C TRP A 165 -23.36 0.00 6.56
N ALA A 166 -24.22 -0.84 6.01
CA ALA A 166 -25.62 -0.91 6.46
C ALA A 166 -25.72 -1.34 7.92
N LYS A 167 -24.94 -2.33 8.34
CA LYS A 167 -24.93 -2.84 9.71
C LYS A 167 -24.35 -1.82 10.71
N GLU A 168 -23.17 -1.29 10.41
CA GLU A 168 -22.40 -0.49 11.38
C GLU A 168 -22.77 0.99 11.41
N LEU A 169 -23.24 1.52 10.30
CA LEU A 169 -23.56 2.95 10.18
C LEU A 169 -25.07 3.19 10.01
N LEU A 170 -25.69 2.62 8.97
CA LEU A 170 -27.09 2.91 8.66
C LEU A 170 -28.03 2.41 9.77
N PHE A 171 -27.88 1.17 10.19
CA PHE A 171 -28.75 0.57 11.20
C PHE A 171 -28.61 1.29 12.55
N LYS A 172 -27.39 1.62 12.98
CA LYS A 172 -27.15 2.40 14.19
C LYS A 172 -27.80 3.80 14.11
N ARG A 173 -27.73 4.43 12.93
CA ARG A 173 -28.28 5.76 12.69
C ARG A 173 -29.81 5.79 12.68
N LEU A 174 -30.45 4.73 12.18
CA LEU A 174 -31.92 4.63 12.08
C LEU A 174 -32.57 4.11 13.35
N PHE A 175 -31.91 3.25 14.10
CA PHE A 175 -32.50 2.49 15.20
C PHE A 175 -31.72 2.61 16.52
N GLY A 176 -30.51 3.17 16.51
CA GLY A 176 -29.72 3.46 17.72
C GLY A 176 -30.21 4.77 18.33
N GLY A 177 -30.76 4.70 19.56
CA GLY A 177 -31.15 5.88 20.32
C GLY A 177 -29.92 6.48 21.01
N GLU A 178 -29.46 7.61 20.52
CA GLU A 178 -28.38 8.52 20.93
C GLU A 178 -27.25 8.60 19.91
N GLU A 179 -26.92 9.85 19.54
CA GLU A 179 -25.79 10.20 18.71
C GLU A 179 -24.48 9.85 19.44
N THR A 180 -23.97 8.67 19.21
CA THR A 180 -22.55 8.42 19.45
C THR A 180 -21.80 9.09 18.31
N ASP A 181 -21.12 10.17 18.61
CA ASP A 181 -20.27 10.89 17.70
C ASP A 181 -19.29 9.92 17.03
N LEU A 182 -19.22 9.98 15.71
CA LEU A 182 -18.43 9.12 14.84
C LEU A 182 -16.90 9.31 15.03
N ILE A 183 -16.49 10.09 16.01
CA ILE A 183 -15.11 10.33 16.44
C ILE A 183 -14.67 9.21 17.40
N ASP A 184 -15.58 8.69 18.25
CA ASP A 184 -15.25 7.66 19.25
C ASP A 184 -15.01 6.27 18.65
N ALA A 185 -15.51 6.00 17.44
CA ALA A 185 -15.25 4.72 16.76
C ALA A 185 -13.77 4.58 16.30
N ASN A 186 -13.03 5.68 16.16
CA ASN A 186 -11.60 5.64 15.83
C ASN A 186 -10.70 5.34 17.04
N GLU A 187 -11.17 5.63 18.26
CA GLU A 187 -10.41 5.38 19.49
C GLU A 187 -10.58 3.94 19.97
N ALA A 188 -11.78 3.36 19.81
CA ALA A 188 -12.04 1.96 20.19
C ALA A 188 -11.30 0.93 19.30
N GLU A 189 -11.04 1.25 18.01
CA GLU A 189 -10.27 0.37 17.13
C GLU A 189 -8.75 0.39 17.43
N ALA A 190 -8.26 1.41 18.12
CA ALA A 190 -6.84 1.51 18.51
C ALA A 190 -6.48 0.63 19.70
N GLU A 191 -7.44 0.30 20.57
CA GLU A 191 -7.19 -0.51 21.77
C GLU A 191 -7.25 -2.02 21.48
N ASP A 192 -8.04 -2.49 20.52
CA ASP A 192 -8.15 -3.93 20.21
C ASP A 192 -6.97 -4.48 19.39
N ASP A 193 -6.19 -3.62 18.70
CA ASP A 193 -5.03 -4.04 17.92
C ASP A 193 -3.71 -4.09 18.75
N ALA A 194 -3.76 -3.62 20.02
CA ALA A 194 -2.62 -3.65 20.95
C ALA A 194 -2.38 -5.04 21.58
N THR A 195 -3.20 -6.05 21.32
CA THR A 195 -3.11 -7.40 21.90
C THR A 195 -2.53 -8.47 20.98
N ALA A 196 -1.79 -8.10 19.95
CA ALA A 196 -1.01 -9.06 19.18
C ALA A 196 0.22 -9.49 20.02
N PRO A 197 0.46 -10.79 20.25
CA PRO A 197 1.63 -11.24 21.02
C PRO A 197 2.92 -10.86 20.31
N PRO A 198 4.00 -10.55 21.05
CA PRO A 198 5.28 -10.22 20.47
C PRO A 198 5.79 -11.43 19.69
N ALA A 199 6.32 -11.18 18.50
CA ALA A 199 7.01 -12.18 17.70
C ALA A 199 8.14 -12.78 18.55
N ALA A 200 8.04 -14.08 18.84
CA ALA A 200 9.09 -14.81 19.53
C ALA A 200 10.38 -14.70 18.72
N GLY A 201 11.39 -14.10 19.35
CA GLY A 201 12.73 -14.04 18.81
C GLY A 201 13.43 -15.40 18.91
N ALA A 202 14.19 -15.71 17.93
CA ALA A 202 15.54 -16.29 17.91
C ALA A 202 15.98 -16.44 16.46
#